data_5f4a5348c3e38f3ec5175463b62bb86a
#
_entry.id   5f4a5348c3e38f3ec5175463b62bb86a
#
_cell.length_a   1.000
_cell.length_b   1.000
_cell.length_c   1.000
_cell.angle_alpha   90.00
_cell.angle_beta   90.00
_cell.angle_gamma   90.00
#
_symmetry.space_group_name_H-M   'P 1'
#
loop_
_entity.id
_entity.type
_entity.pdbx_description
1 polymer ?
#
loop_
_entity_poly.entity_id
_entity_poly.type
_entity_poly.pdbx_seq_one_letter_code
_entity_poly.pdbx_strand_id
1 'polypeptide(L)'
;MSFMFHPYPYVDPAAVNPVELPEDFENQLSEGIIATAARLMGLIEKGARKIGVDGYPGAPIETLVNCMVQKAWGRSLKFVNAAALLKAPEEISALLKPYLPEDREADPVLLYGRRYLNGYAGLHDADRVNALKEEMEASQIPVVVYGRGALCEELAGLYDARVWMDVT
;
A
#
# COMPACT_ATOMS: atom_id res chain seq x y z
N MET A 1 33.43 3.17 22.80
CA MET A 1 32.00 3.46 22.46
C MET A 1 31.41 2.18 21.91
N SER A 2 30.56 1.53 22.69
CA SER A 2 29.79 0.38 22.17
C SER A 2 28.71 0.91 21.28
N PHE A 3 28.86 0.73 19.98
CA PHE A 3 28.00 1.36 18.96
C PHE A 3 26.80 0.53 18.58
N MET A 4 26.76 -0.75 18.90
CA MET A 4 25.67 -1.62 18.43
C MET A 4 25.07 -2.41 19.56
N PHE A 5 23.77 -2.27 19.67
CA PHE A 5 22.89 -3.15 20.42
C PHE A 5 23.37 -3.45 21.84
N HIS A 6 23.15 -2.52 22.74
CA HIS A 6 22.86 -2.97 24.10
C HIS A 6 21.44 -3.59 24.00
N PRO A 7 21.32 -4.92 23.93
CA PRO A 7 20.05 -5.50 24.25
C PRO A 7 19.81 -5.09 25.70
N TYR A 8 18.85 -4.22 25.94
CA TYR A 8 18.36 -4.01 27.28
C TYR A 8 18.02 -5.39 27.82
N PRO A 9 18.62 -5.82 28.94
CA PRO A 9 18.16 -7.05 29.55
C PRO A 9 16.67 -6.84 29.79
N TYR A 10 15.82 -7.60 29.07
CA TYR A 10 14.41 -7.66 29.38
C TYR A 10 14.30 -8.26 30.78
N VAL A 11 14.22 -7.39 31.75
CA VAL A 11 14.08 -7.78 33.17
C VAL A 11 12.67 -8.36 33.36
N ASP A 12 11.77 -7.99 32.51
CA ASP A 12 10.39 -8.49 32.48
C ASP A 12 10.05 -8.99 31.07
N PRO A 13 9.78 -10.29 30.86
CA PRO A 13 9.35 -10.82 29.56
C PRO A 13 8.00 -10.26 29.10
N ALA A 14 7.24 -9.61 29.97
CA ALA A 14 6.01 -8.90 29.64
C ALA A 14 6.23 -7.39 29.43
N ALA A 15 7.49 -6.91 29.44
CA ALA A 15 7.79 -5.51 29.20
C ALA A 15 7.34 -5.11 27.79
N VAL A 16 6.36 -4.25 27.73
CA VAL A 16 5.90 -3.60 26.51
C VAL A 16 6.57 -2.23 26.44
N ASN A 17 7.15 -1.88 25.30
CA ASN A 17 7.56 -0.51 25.05
C ASN A 17 6.32 0.29 24.65
N PRO A 18 5.67 1.04 25.55
CA PRO A 18 4.55 1.87 25.16
C PRO A 18 5.06 2.98 24.24
N VAL A 19 4.54 3.02 23.04
CA VAL A 19 4.74 4.16 22.14
C VAL A 19 3.55 5.09 22.35
N GLU A 20 3.81 6.24 22.95
CA GLU A 20 2.79 7.28 23.06
C GLU A 20 2.51 7.83 21.66
N LEU A 21 1.32 7.57 21.16
CA LEU A 21 0.83 8.15 19.91
C LEU A 21 0.03 9.42 20.23
N PRO A 22 0.18 10.49 19.44
CA PRO A 22 -0.73 11.62 19.52
C PRO A 22 -2.17 11.16 19.36
N GLU A 23 -3.12 11.75 20.09
CA GLU A 23 -4.55 11.38 20.06
C GLU A 23 -5.13 11.33 18.64
N ASP A 24 -4.67 12.22 17.75
CA ASP A 24 -5.08 12.25 16.34
C ASP A 24 -4.67 10.98 15.58
N PHE A 25 -3.60 10.32 15.99
CA PHE A 25 -3.15 9.07 15.38
C PHE A 25 -3.97 7.86 15.84
N GLU A 26 -4.34 7.78 17.10
CA GLU A 26 -5.18 6.68 17.60
C GLU A 26 -6.49 6.61 16.83
N ASN A 27 -7.09 7.77 16.54
CA ASN A 27 -8.30 7.86 15.76
C ASN A 27 -8.13 7.47 14.28
N GLN A 28 -6.90 7.34 13.78
CA GLN A 28 -6.61 6.93 12.40
C GLN A 28 -6.25 5.45 12.29
N LEU A 29 -5.99 4.78 13.39
CA LEU A 29 -5.68 3.34 13.42
C LEU A 29 -6.96 2.50 13.35
N SER A 30 -6.83 1.35 12.73
CA SER A 30 -7.87 0.33 12.69
C SER A 30 -7.22 -1.05 12.73
N GLU A 31 -7.61 -1.87 13.68
CA GLU A 31 -7.08 -3.21 13.85
C GLU A 31 -8.02 -4.25 13.25
N GLY A 32 -7.44 -5.12 12.42
CA GLY A 32 -8.13 -6.24 11.79
C GLY A 32 -8.96 -5.88 10.56
N ILE A 33 -9.08 -6.85 9.66
CA ILE A 33 -9.70 -6.71 8.33
C ILE A 33 -11.16 -6.26 8.41
N ILE A 34 -11.93 -6.85 9.33
CA ILE A 34 -13.38 -6.59 9.42
C ILE A 34 -13.64 -5.15 9.88
N ALA A 35 -12.89 -4.68 10.87
CA ALA A 35 -13.02 -3.32 11.38
C ALA A 35 -12.54 -2.29 10.33
N THR A 36 -11.41 -2.56 9.68
CA THR A 36 -10.91 -1.71 8.61
C THR A 36 -11.88 -1.62 7.43
N ALA A 37 -12.44 -2.74 6.98
CA ALA A 37 -13.45 -2.74 5.93
C ALA A 37 -14.70 -1.96 6.34
N ALA A 38 -15.19 -2.12 7.58
CA ALA A 38 -16.33 -1.38 8.09
C ALA A 38 -16.06 0.13 8.13
N ARG A 39 -14.87 0.53 8.56
CA ARG A 39 -14.45 1.92 8.58
C ARG A 39 -14.41 2.53 7.19
N LEU A 40 -13.83 1.83 6.21
CA LEU A 40 -13.78 2.29 4.82
C LEU A 40 -15.18 2.43 4.21
N MET A 41 -16.06 1.46 4.48
CA MET A 41 -17.45 1.56 4.06
C MET A 41 -18.15 2.77 4.71
N GLY A 42 -17.88 3.04 5.98
CA GLY A 42 -18.38 4.22 6.66
C GLY A 42 -17.86 5.56 6.07
N LEU A 43 -16.62 5.60 5.57
CA LEU A 43 -16.11 6.77 4.84
C LEU A 43 -16.84 6.97 3.51
N ILE A 44 -17.11 5.88 2.78
CA ILE A 44 -17.90 5.91 1.54
C ILE A 44 -19.33 6.42 1.82
N GLU A 45 -19.95 5.99 2.91
CA GLU A 45 -21.27 6.47 3.34
C GLU A 45 -21.29 7.95 3.67
N LYS A 46 -20.18 8.47 4.18
CA LYS A 46 -19.98 9.89 4.48
C LYS A 46 -19.58 10.74 3.26
N GLY A 47 -19.47 10.11 2.09
CA GLY A 47 -19.24 10.82 0.83
C GLY A 47 -17.85 10.64 0.21
N ALA A 48 -16.94 9.85 0.80
CA ALA A 48 -15.66 9.55 0.17
C ALA A 48 -15.88 8.78 -1.14
N ARG A 49 -15.27 9.25 -2.21
CA ARG A 49 -15.45 8.70 -3.56
C ARG A 49 -14.20 8.04 -4.11
N LYS A 50 -13.04 8.45 -3.65
CA LYS A 50 -11.74 7.99 -4.14
C LYS A 50 -10.92 7.48 -2.95
N ILE A 51 -10.65 6.19 -2.91
CA ILE A 51 -9.94 5.54 -1.80
C ILE A 51 -8.71 4.83 -2.34
N GLY A 52 -7.55 5.08 -1.75
CA GLY A 52 -6.31 4.36 -2.02
C GLY A 52 -5.97 3.41 -0.87
N VAL A 53 -5.67 2.16 -1.19
CA VAL A 53 -5.25 1.14 -0.23
C VAL A 53 -3.93 0.54 -0.68
N ASP A 54 -2.88 0.76 0.09
CA ASP A 54 -1.55 0.20 -0.13
C ASP A 54 -1.06 -0.47 1.15
N GLY A 55 0.08 -1.10 1.14
CA GLY A 55 0.58 -1.75 2.34
C GLY A 55 1.92 -2.44 2.16
N TYR A 56 2.39 -2.98 3.26
CA TYR A 56 3.63 -3.72 3.32
C TYR A 56 3.56 -5.00 2.46
N PRO A 57 4.68 -5.47 1.88
CA PRO A 57 4.71 -6.77 1.21
C PRO A 57 4.21 -7.89 2.13
N GLY A 58 3.13 -8.57 1.72
CA GLY A 58 2.46 -9.59 2.54
C GLY A 58 1.22 -9.10 3.27
N ALA A 59 0.94 -7.80 3.30
CA ALA A 59 -0.32 -7.30 3.84
C ALA A 59 -1.53 -7.91 3.10
N PRO A 60 -2.58 -8.35 3.82
CA PRO A 60 -3.72 -9.05 3.24
C PRO A 60 -4.71 -8.11 2.56
N ILE A 61 -4.22 -7.29 1.61
CA ILE A 61 -5.01 -6.26 0.91
C ILE A 61 -6.19 -6.89 0.15
N GLU A 62 -5.96 -8.01 -0.54
CA GLU A 62 -7.02 -8.74 -1.26
C GLU A 62 -8.13 -9.22 -0.31
N THR A 63 -7.76 -9.64 0.90
CA THR A 63 -8.73 -10.05 1.92
C THR A 63 -9.58 -8.87 2.37
N LEU A 64 -8.98 -7.69 2.54
CA LEU A 64 -9.69 -6.46 2.85
C LEU A 64 -10.68 -6.10 1.73
N VAL A 65 -10.22 -6.11 0.48
CA VAL A 65 -11.08 -5.84 -0.69
C VAL A 65 -12.25 -6.81 -0.76
N ASN A 66 -12.01 -8.11 -0.60
CA ASN A 66 -13.06 -9.12 -0.58
C ASN A 66 -14.08 -8.87 0.55
N CYS A 67 -13.61 -8.47 1.74
CA CYS A 67 -14.49 -8.10 2.84
C CYS A 67 -15.33 -6.85 2.52
N MET A 68 -14.74 -5.85 1.85
CA MET A 68 -15.47 -4.66 1.37
C MET A 68 -16.53 -5.02 0.33
N VAL A 69 -16.20 -5.89 -0.63
CA VAL A 69 -17.16 -6.38 -1.64
C VAL A 69 -18.37 -7.04 -0.98
N GLN A 70 -18.13 -7.90 0.03
CA GLN A 70 -19.22 -8.54 0.78
C GLN A 70 -20.08 -7.53 1.56
N LYS A 71 -19.45 -6.50 2.14
CA LYS A 71 -20.16 -5.45 2.89
C LYS A 71 -20.86 -4.43 1.97
N ALA A 72 -20.45 -4.33 0.73
CA ALA A 72 -21.02 -3.40 -0.25
C ALA A 72 -22.43 -3.78 -0.74
N TRP A 73 -23.05 -4.78 -0.14
CA TRP A 73 -24.31 -5.38 -0.56
C TRP A 73 -25.33 -4.34 -1.09
N GLY A 74 -25.66 -4.43 -2.40
CA GLY A 74 -26.58 -3.50 -3.08
C GLY A 74 -25.99 -2.14 -3.46
N ARG A 75 -24.70 -1.89 -3.21
CA ARG A 75 -24.01 -0.64 -3.61
C ARG A 75 -23.02 -0.92 -4.73
N SER A 76 -22.99 -0.02 -5.71
CA SER A 76 -22.00 -0.07 -6.77
C SER A 76 -20.68 0.54 -6.28
N LEU A 77 -19.64 -0.26 -6.21
CA LEU A 77 -18.27 0.17 -5.97
C LEU A 77 -17.39 -0.35 -7.10
N LYS A 78 -16.40 0.44 -7.51
CA LYS A 78 -15.38 0.01 -8.45
C LYS A 78 -14.08 -0.27 -7.73
N PHE A 79 -13.50 -1.43 -7.98
CA PHE A 79 -12.19 -1.82 -7.47
C PHE A 79 -11.18 -1.90 -8.60
N VAL A 80 -10.03 -1.25 -8.44
CA VAL A 80 -8.94 -1.23 -9.42
C VAL A 80 -7.66 -1.70 -8.72
N ASN A 81 -7.10 -2.80 -9.19
CA ASN A 81 -5.80 -3.27 -8.71
C ASN A 81 -4.69 -2.43 -9.35
N ALA A 82 -3.83 -1.80 -8.53
CA ALA A 82 -2.71 -0.99 -8.99
C ALA A 82 -1.70 -1.77 -9.85
N ALA A 83 -1.67 -3.10 -9.76
CA ALA A 83 -0.88 -3.93 -10.66
C ALA A 83 -1.28 -3.76 -12.14
N ALA A 84 -2.52 -3.36 -12.42
CA ALA A 84 -2.95 -3.06 -13.79
C ALA A 84 -2.30 -1.81 -14.38
N LEU A 85 -1.71 -0.96 -13.54
CA LEU A 85 -1.01 0.26 -13.95
C LEU A 85 0.45 0.01 -14.35
N LEU A 86 0.99 -1.16 -14.04
CA LEU A 86 2.40 -1.48 -14.30
C LEU A 86 2.67 -1.58 -15.81
N LYS A 87 3.88 -1.17 -16.19
CA LYS A 87 4.46 -1.43 -17.50
C LYS A 87 4.48 -2.93 -17.81
N ALA A 88 4.73 -3.28 -19.06
CA ALA A 88 4.90 -4.67 -19.45
C ALA A 88 6.07 -5.33 -18.65
N PRO A 89 5.98 -6.63 -18.31
CA PRO A 89 7.01 -7.31 -17.53
C PRO A 89 8.40 -7.21 -18.14
N GLU A 90 8.48 -7.24 -19.47
CA GLU A 90 9.72 -7.12 -20.23
C GLU A 90 10.37 -5.75 -20.06
N GLU A 91 9.55 -4.68 -20.08
CA GLU A 91 10.01 -3.31 -19.86
C GLU A 91 10.50 -3.12 -18.41
N ILE A 92 9.73 -3.64 -17.44
CA ILE A 92 10.14 -3.62 -16.03
C ILE A 92 11.45 -4.37 -15.83
N SER A 93 11.60 -5.54 -16.45
CA SER A 93 12.82 -6.33 -16.36
C SER A 93 14.02 -5.60 -16.96
N ALA A 94 13.84 -4.96 -18.12
CA ALA A 94 14.89 -4.14 -18.74
C ALA A 94 15.27 -2.94 -17.87
N LEU A 95 14.28 -2.27 -17.29
CA LEU A 95 14.45 -1.10 -16.43
C LEU A 95 15.17 -1.43 -15.11
N LEU A 96 14.90 -2.58 -14.54
CA LEU A 96 15.49 -3.01 -13.27
C LEU A 96 16.84 -3.72 -13.45
N LYS A 97 17.17 -4.21 -14.65
CA LYS A 97 18.41 -4.92 -14.91
C LYS A 97 19.68 -4.21 -14.42
N PRO A 98 19.85 -2.88 -14.58
CA PRO A 98 21.05 -2.17 -14.09
C PRO A 98 21.17 -2.12 -12.56
N TYR A 99 20.09 -2.44 -11.85
CA TYR A 99 20.03 -2.40 -10.39
C TYR A 99 20.20 -3.78 -9.75
N LEU A 100 20.17 -4.83 -10.56
CA LEU A 100 20.38 -6.19 -10.10
C LEU A 100 21.87 -6.55 -10.24
N PRO A 101 22.44 -7.39 -9.36
CA PRO A 101 23.78 -7.89 -9.52
C PRO A 101 23.87 -8.75 -10.79
N GLU A 102 25.02 -8.70 -11.46
CA GLU A 102 25.28 -9.48 -12.68
C GLU A 102 25.30 -10.98 -12.37
N ASP A 103 25.82 -11.35 -11.23
CA ASP A 103 25.91 -12.73 -10.75
C ASP A 103 25.08 -12.91 -9.46
N ARG A 104 23.91 -13.55 -9.61
CA ARG A 104 23.04 -13.86 -8.47
C ARG A 104 23.56 -15.01 -7.61
N GLU A 105 24.45 -15.84 -8.15
CA GLU A 105 25.05 -16.93 -7.37
C GLU A 105 26.13 -16.38 -6.45
N ALA A 106 26.86 -15.36 -6.89
CA ALA A 106 27.87 -14.68 -6.09
C ALA A 106 27.26 -13.79 -4.99
N ASP A 107 26.02 -13.32 -5.19
CA ASP A 107 25.28 -12.52 -4.19
C ASP A 107 23.87 -13.08 -3.97
N PRO A 108 23.77 -14.25 -3.30
CA PRO A 108 22.49 -14.95 -3.11
C PRO A 108 21.50 -14.16 -2.23
N VAL A 109 21.98 -13.18 -1.46
CA VAL A 109 21.15 -12.34 -0.56
C VAL A 109 20.85 -10.99 -1.19
N LEU A 110 21.33 -10.69 -2.39
CA LEU A 110 21.18 -9.40 -3.08
C LEU A 110 21.62 -8.21 -2.23
N LEU A 111 22.62 -8.39 -1.36
CA LEU A 111 23.11 -7.35 -0.44
C LEU A 111 23.72 -6.15 -1.18
N TYR A 112 24.20 -6.37 -2.38
CA TYR A 112 24.89 -5.36 -3.19
C TYR A 112 24.08 -4.83 -4.37
N GLY A 113 22.78 -5.18 -4.43
CA GLY A 113 21.86 -4.58 -5.38
C GLY A 113 21.75 -3.07 -5.20
N ARG A 114 21.65 -2.33 -6.29
CA ARG A 114 21.43 -0.88 -6.24
C ARG A 114 19.95 -0.60 -6.03
N ARG A 115 19.65 0.36 -5.17
CA ARG A 115 18.27 0.78 -4.95
C ARG A 115 17.73 1.49 -6.19
N TYR A 116 16.59 1.04 -6.70
CA TYR A 116 15.82 1.77 -7.69
C TYR A 116 15.14 2.96 -7.01
N LEU A 117 15.46 4.18 -7.45
CA LEU A 117 15.07 5.41 -6.74
C LEU A 117 13.69 5.94 -7.15
N ASN A 118 13.17 5.54 -8.32
CA ASN A 118 11.92 6.08 -8.84
C ASN A 118 10.67 5.38 -8.26
N GLY A 119 10.85 4.45 -7.32
CA GLY A 119 9.75 3.77 -6.65
C GLY A 119 8.76 3.10 -7.61
N TYR A 120 7.53 2.93 -7.17
CA TYR A 120 6.47 2.37 -8.01
C TYR A 120 6.03 3.31 -9.14
N ALA A 121 6.11 4.62 -8.97
CA ALA A 121 5.80 5.59 -10.01
C ALA A 121 6.62 5.34 -11.28
N GLY A 122 7.92 5.04 -11.15
CA GLY A 122 8.76 4.70 -12.29
C GLY A 122 8.43 3.38 -12.99
N LEU A 123 7.69 2.49 -12.32
CA LEU A 123 7.24 1.20 -12.87
C LEU A 123 5.85 1.27 -13.51
N HIS A 124 5.11 2.34 -13.28
CA HIS A 124 3.79 2.54 -13.88
C HIS A 124 3.88 2.98 -15.34
N ASP A 125 2.91 2.58 -16.11
CA ASP A 125 2.63 3.06 -17.46
C ASP A 125 1.86 4.38 -17.35
N ALA A 126 2.41 5.45 -17.95
CA ALA A 126 1.85 6.79 -17.84
C ALA A 126 0.45 6.90 -18.45
N ASP A 127 0.19 6.22 -19.57
CA ASP A 127 -1.10 6.25 -20.24
C ASP A 127 -2.17 5.57 -19.39
N ARG A 128 -1.83 4.43 -18.76
CA ARG A 128 -2.74 3.72 -17.84
C ARG A 128 -3.03 4.53 -16.58
N VAL A 129 -2.02 5.21 -16.04
CA VAL A 129 -2.20 6.11 -14.90
C VAL A 129 -3.13 7.27 -15.27
N ASN A 130 -2.93 7.89 -16.44
CA ASN A 130 -3.77 8.99 -16.90
C ASN A 130 -5.21 8.52 -17.14
N ALA A 131 -5.39 7.38 -17.79
CA ALA A 131 -6.72 6.79 -18.01
C ALA A 131 -7.44 6.52 -16.66
N LEU A 132 -6.72 6.01 -15.65
CA LEU A 132 -7.28 5.84 -14.31
C LEU A 132 -7.69 7.17 -13.68
N LYS A 133 -6.86 8.22 -13.81
CA LYS A 133 -7.20 9.56 -13.28
C LYS A 133 -8.49 10.10 -13.89
N GLU A 134 -8.59 10.05 -15.21
CA GLU A 134 -9.80 10.49 -15.95
C GLU A 134 -11.03 9.67 -15.52
N GLU A 135 -10.85 8.36 -15.38
CA GLU A 135 -11.92 7.50 -14.92
C GLU A 135 -12.37 7.82 -13.49
N MET A 136 -11.44 8.06 -12.57
CA MET A 136 -11.74 8.43 -11.19
C MET A 136 -12.48 9.78 -11.11
N GLU A 137 -12.17 10.70 -12.02
CA GLU A 137 -12.86 12.01 -12.09
C GLU A 137 -14.27 11.88 -12.65
N ALA A 138 -14.44 11.07 -13.68
CA ALA A 138 -15.73 10.87 -14.34
C ALA A 138 -16.68 9.94 -13.57
N SER A 139 -16.17 9.13 -12.64
CA SER A 139 -16.93 8.09 -11.96
C SER A 139 -18.05 8.65 -11.09
N GLN A 140 -19.26 8.13 -11.28
CA GLN A 140 -20.43 8.43 -10.46
C GLN A 140 -20.50 7.49 -9.21
N ILE A 141 -19.71 6.45 -9.17
CA ILE A 141 -19.63 5.50 -8.06
C ILE A 141 -18.26 5.61 -7.37
N PRO A 142 -18.15 5.24 -6.08
CA PRO A 142 -16.86 5.23 -5.41
C PRO A 142 -15.87 4.26 -6.07
N VAL A 143 -14.62 4.72 -6.18
CA VAL A 143 -13.50 3.95 -6.75
C VAL A 143 -12.50 3.66 -5.65
N VAL A 144 -12.13 2.39 -5.50
CA VAL A 144 -11.10 1.92 -4.58
C VAL A 144 -9.93 1.40 -5.40
N VAL A 145 -8.81 2.10 -5.37
CA VAL A 145 -7.56 1.65 -5.99
C VAL A 145 -6.74 0.94 -4.91
N TYR A 146 -6.34 -0.28 -5.16
CA TYR A 146 -5.69 -1.09 -4.14
C TYR A 146 -4.48 -1.86 -4.69
N GLY A 147 -3.59 -2.24 -3.79
CA GLY A 147 -2.39 -3.00 -4.11
C GLY A 147 -1.13 -2.15 -4.04
N ARG A 148 0.01 -2.79 -4.24
CA ARG A 148 1.30 -2.10 -4.15
C ARG A 148 1.45 -1.01 -5.20
N GLY A 149 1.85 0.17 -4.75
CA GLY A 149 1.96 1.36 -5.59
C GLY A 149 0.66 2.15 -5.71
N ALA A 150 -0.45 1.71 -5.10
CA ALA A 150 -1.69 2.48 -5.10
C ALA A 150 -1.54 3.86 -4.46
N LEU A 151 -0.65 4.00 -3.47
CA LEU A 151 -0.34 5.28 -2.81
C LEU A 151 0.95 5.93 -3.32
N CYS A 152 1.41 5.61 -4.53
CA CYS A 152 2.54 6.32 -5.12
C CYS A 152 2.24 7.82 -5.29
N GLU A 153 3.30 8.63 -5.41
CA GLU A 153 3.22 10.09 -5.45
C GLU A 153 2.23 10.61 -6.49
N GLU A 154 2.16 9.96 -7.66
CA GLU A 154 1.30 10.35 -8.76
C GLU A 154 -0.21 10.18 -8.50
N LEU A 155 -0.57 9.31 -7.58
CA LEU A 155 -1.95 8.95 -7.25
C LEU A 155 -2.38 9.44 -5.87
N ALA A 156 -1.45 9.54 -4.93
CA ALA A 156 -1.75 9.80 -3.52
C ALA A 156 -2.59 11.07 -3.28
N GLY A 157 -2.38 12.12 -4.10
CA GLY A 157 -3.11 13.38 -4.01
C GLY A 157 -4.55 13.33 -4.51
N LEU A 158 -4.97 12.23 -5.17
CA LEU A 158 -6.31 12.11 -5.76
C LEU A 158 -7.34 11.52 -4.80
N TYR A 159 -6.88 10.88 -3.72
CA TYR A 159 -7.76 10.14 -2.82
C TYR A 159 -8.37 11.00 -1.72
N ASP A 160 -9.65 10.81 -1.46
CA ASP A 160 -10.35 11.36 -0.29
C ASP A 160 -9.92 10.64 1.00
N ALA A 161 -9.55 9.36 0.88
CA ALA A 161 -9.03 8.55 1.98
C ALA A 161 -7.89 7.65 1.50
N ARG A 162 -6.84 7.55 2.34
CA ARG A 162 -5.67 6.72 2.09
C ARG A 162 -5.49 5.75 3.25
N VAL A 163 -5.24 4.49 2.93
CA VAL A 163 -5.01 3.43 3.90
C VAL A 163 -3.69 2.76 3.63
N TRP A 164 -2.86 2.71 4.64
CA TRP A 164 -1.66 1.89 4.64
C TRP A 164 -1.89 0.67 5.52
N MET A 165 -1.72 -0.52 4.97
CA MET A 165 -1.83 -1.77 5.71
C MET A 165 -0.45 -2.26 6.14
N ASP A 166 -0.32 -2.49 7.42
CA ASP A 166 0.86 -3.13 8.00
C ASP A 166 0.54 -4.55 8.45
N VAL A 167 1.56 -5.38 8.61
CA VAL A 167 1.51 -6.71 9.20
C VAL A 167 2.34 -6.69 10.46
N THR A 168 1.67 -6.78 11.58
CA THR A 168 2.30 -6.94 12.91
C THR A 168 2.21 -8.38 13.36
#